data_55378e4efd137757faf32a67eb5ce8fe
#
_entry.id   55378e4efd137757faf32a67eb5ce8fe
#
_cell.length_a   1.000
_cell.length_b   1.000
_cell.length_c   1.000
_cell.angle_alpha   90.00
_cell.angle_beta   90.00
_cell.angle_gamma   90.00
#
_symmetry.space_group_name_H-M   'P 1'
#
loop_
_entity.id
_entity.type
_entity.pdbx_description
1 polymer ?
#
loop_
_entity_poly.entity_id
_entity_poly.type
_entity_poly.pdbx_seq_one_letter_code
_entity_poly.pdbx_strand_id
1 'polypeptide(L)'
;MKKIPDSWEGFTASNCNSAFANCTSLTDIPSSWEGKPSSPNYASLFEGCTSLTGIPTAQEVWAEFGNASIVRMFANCTSLTMDPTPIMDGLNRRESGGYSAHIGSQMFAGCVNLQHYSEYASPTSVYSSYFI
;
A
#
# COMPACT_ATOMS: atom_id res chain seq x y z
N MET A 1 9.35 6.59 15.60
CA MET A 1 9.67 7.26 14.31
C MET A 1 8.41 7.93 13.80
N LYS A 2 8.47 9.24 13.58
CA LYS A 2 7.32 10.00 13.05
C LYS A 2 7.37 10.16 11.54
N LYS A 3 8.55 10.17 10.96
CA LYS A 3 8.75 10.40 9.55
C LYS A 3 9.97 9.64 9.05
N ILE A 4 9.85 9.07 7.87
CA ILE A 4 10.98 8.45 7.18
C ILE A 4 11.81 9.59 6.58
N PRO A 5 13.14 9.61 6.78
CA PRO A 5 13.99 10.67 6.19
C PRO A 5 13.83 10.73 4.67
N ASP A 6 13.81 11.93 4.11
CA ASP A 6 13.69 12.11 2.66
C ASP A 6 14.89 11.50 1.91
N SER A 7 16.02 11.35 2.59
CA SER A 7 17.21 10.73 2.04
C SER A 7 17.15 9.19 2.00
N TRP A 8 16.06 8.60 2.54
CA TRP A 8 15.95 7.14 2.57
C TRP A 8 15.81 6.58 1.15
N GLU A 9 16.67 5.63 0.85
CA GLU A 9 16.68 4.95 -0.44
C GLU A 9 16.38 3.45 -0.28
N GLY A 10 15.64 3.12 0.74
CA GLY A 10 15.38 1.74 1.14
C GLY A 10 14.68 0.88 0.09
N PHE A 11 14.05 1.49 -0.92
CA PHE A 11 13.43 0.73 -1.99
C PHE A 11 14.44 0.06 -2.91
N THR A 12 15.72 0.33 -2.74
CA THR A 12 16.78 -0.39 -3.45
C THR A 12 17.17 -1.70 -2.74
N ALA A 13 16.70 -1.91 -1.51
CA ALA A 13 16.98 -3.15 -0.78
C ALA A 13 16.30 -4.33 -1.46
N SER A 14 16.92 -5.51 -1.37
CA SER A 14 16.38 -6.73 -1.98
C SER A 14 15.12 -7.25 -1.30
N ASN A 15 14.84 -6.83 -0.06
CA ASN A 15 13.66 -7.22 0.68
C ASN A 15 13.28 -6.14 1.68
N CYS A 16 12.11 -5.56 1.47
CA CYS A 16 11.56 -4.52 2.35
C CYS A 16 10.39 -5.04 3.20
N ASN A 17 10.21 -6.35 3.28
CA ASN A 17 9.12 -6.97 4.02
C ASN A 17 9.10 -6.47 5.47
N SER A 18 7.97 -5.90 5.89
CA SER A 18 7.72 -5.43 7.27
C SER A 18 8.71 -4.36 7.77
N ALA A 19 9.44 -3.68 6.90
CA ALA A 19 10.50 -2.76 7.30
C ALA A 19 10.02 -1.67 8.26
N PHE A 20 8.79 -1.17 8.09
CA PHE A 20 8.19 -0.16 8.95
C PHE A 20 6.91 -0.65 9.64
N ALA A 21 6.71 -1.96 9.71
CA ALA A 21 5.52 -2.51 10.34
C ALA A 21 5.43 -2.05 11.80
N ASN A 22 4.22 -1.70 12.22
CA ASN A 22 3.93 -1.24 13.58
C ASN A 22 4.67 0.05 14.00
N CYS A 23 5.10 0.86 13.07
CA CYS A 23 5.62 2.20 13.36
C CYS A 23 4.44 3.13 13.67
N THR A 24 3.93 3.03 14.90
CA THR A 24 2.67 3.67 15.31
C THR A 24 2.73 5.20 15.37
N SER A 25 3.92 5.79 15.30
CA SER A 25 4.10 7.25 15.27
C SER A 25 4.38 7.79 13.86
N LEU A 26 4.52 6.92 12.88
CA LEU A 26 4.79 7.33 11.50
C LEU A 26 3.54 7.98 10.90
N THR A 27 3.67 9.19 10.35
CA THR A 27 2.54 9.93 9.79
C THR A 27 2.58 10.04 8.27
N ASP A 28 3.76 10.01 7.66
CA ASP A 28 3.92 10.25 6.22
C ASP A 28 4.97 9.36 5.60
N ILE A 29 4.83 9.12 4.30
CA ILE A 29 5.82 8.46 3.46
C ILE A 29 6.52 9.53 2.63
N PRO A 30 7.88 9.50 2.48
CA PRO A 30 8.58 10.51 1.70
C PRO A 30 8.14 10.52 0.23
N SER A 31 8.07 11.70 -0.37
CA SER A 31 7.75 11.82 -1.79
C SER A 31 8.79 11.17 -2.69
N SER A 32 10.02 11.03 -2.22
CA SER A 32 11.09 10.33 -2.95
C SER A 32 10.78 8.85 -3.20
N TRP A 33 9.78 8.30 -2.51
CA TRP A 33 9.32 6.93 -2.73
C TRP A 33 8.67 6.75 -4.11
N GLU A 34 8.13 7.81 -4.66
CA GLU A 34 7.35 7.73 -5.88
C GLU A 34 8.18 7.21 -7.05
N GLY A 35 7.64 6.20 -7.75
CA GLY A 35 8.17 5.73 -9.02
C GLY A 35 9.48 4.95 -8.99
N LYS A 36 9.92 4.46 -7.83
CA LYS A 36 11.22 3.79 -7.73
C LYS A 36 11.25 2.46 -6.97
N PRO A 37 10.19 1.64 -7.02
CA PRO A 37 10.28 0.34 -6.36
C PRO A 37 11.17 -0.59 -7.16
N SER A 38 12.18 -1.15 -6.52
CA SER A 38 13.11 -2.08 -7.14
C SER A 38 13.18 -3.44 -6.42
N SER A 39 12.60 -3.53 -5.23
CA SER A 39 12.52 -4.79 -4.49
C SER A 39 11.37 -5.65 -4.99
N PRO A 40 11.50 -6.98 -4.99
CA PRO A 40 10.38 -7.86 -5.27
C PRO A 40 9.40 -8.03 -4.11
N ASN A 41 9.70 -7.52 -2.91
CA ASN A 41 8.90 -7.79 -1.73
C ASN A 41 8.73 -6.56 -0.85
N TYR A 42 7.51 -6.04 -0.81
CA TYR A 42 7.08 -4.95 0.08
C TYR A 42 5.92 -5.40 0.97
N ALA A 43 5.75 -6.70 1.17
CA ALA A 43 4.66 -7.21 1.98
C ALA A 43 4.72 -6.65 3.40
N SER A 44 3.59 -6.20 3.93
CA SER A 44 3.46 -5.67 5.28
C SER A 44 4.36 -4.46 5.59
N LEU A 45 4.87 -3.79 4.57
CA LEU A 45 5.86 -2.71 4.75
C LEU A 45 5.43 -1.67 5.78
N PHE A 46 4.17 -1.26 5.74
CA PHE A 46 3.60 -0.27 6.67
C PHE A 46 2.44 -0.84 7.49
N GLU A 47 2.32 -2.15 7.59
CA GLU A 47 1.24 -2.77 8.34
C GLU A 47 1.26 -2.30 9.79
N GLY A 48 0.10 -1.90 10.31
CA GLY A 48 -0.01 -1.44 11.70
C GLY A 48 0.49 -0.03 11.96
N CYS A 49 0.79 0.75 10.94
CA CYS A 49 1.16 2.16 11.09
C CYS A 49 -0.10 2.98 11.36
N THR A 50 -0.56 2.97 12.59
CA THR A 50 -1.87 3.50 12.98
C THR A 50 -2.00 5.02 12.92
N SER A 51 -0.89 5.75 12.81
CA SER A 51 -0.89 7.21 12.65
C SER A 51 -0.64 7.67 11.22
N LEU A 52 -0.44 6.74 10.29
CA LEU A 52 -0.13 7.08 8.90
C LEU A 52 -1.34 7.70 8.23
N THR A 53 -1.17 8.91 7.68
CA THR A 53 -2.20 9.64 6.96
C THR A 53 -1.81 9.97 5.52
N GLY A 54 -0.52 10.15 5.25
CA GLY A 54 -0.01 10.58 3.95
C GLY A 54 0.62 9.45 3.16
N ILE A 55 -0.10 8.97 2.13
CA ILE A 55 0.44 8.02 1.15
C ILE A 55 0.16 8.53 -0.26
N PRO A 56 1.00 8.18 -1.25
CA PRO A 56 0.73 8.57 -2.64
C PRO A 56 -0.58 7.98 -3.14
N THR A 57 -1.35 8.73 -3.90
CA THR A 57 -2.62 8.28 -4.47
C THR A 57 -2.63 8.25 -5.99
N ALA A 58 -1.59 8.75 -6.66
CA ALA A 58 -1.53 8.77 -8.12
C ALA A 58 -1.45 7.35 -8.70
N GLN A 59 -2.28 7.05 -9.68
CA GLN A 59 -2.31 5.72 -10.32
C GLN A 59 -0.95 5.31 -10.87
N GLU A 60 -0.20 6.28 -11.43
CA GLU A 60 1.09 6.03 -12.04
C GLU A 60 2.10 5.47 -11.04
N VAL A 61 2.06 5.95 -9.81
CA VAL A 61 2.96 5.47 -8.75
C VAL A 61 2.74 3.97 -8.50
N TRP A 62 1.49 3.57 -8.39
CA TRP A 62 1.15 2.18 -8.07
C TRP A 62 1.37 1.25 -9.26
N ALA A 63 1.18 1.74 -10.47
CA ALA A 63 1.48 0.96 -11.67
C ALA A 63 2.98 0.62 -11.80
N GLU A 64 3.85 1.40 -11.17
CA GLU A 64 5.30 1.19 -11.22
C GLU A 64 5.78 0.00 -10.37
N PHE A 65 4.94 -0.55 -9.48
CA PHE A 65 5.38 -1.64 -8.61
C PHE A 65 5.68 -2.95 -9.35
N GLY A 66 5.29 -3.07 -10.62
CA GLY A 66 5.63 -4.26 -11.41
C GLY A 66 5.08 -5.54 -10.78
N ASN A 67 5.95 -6.53 -10.57
CA ASN A 67 5.60 -7.81 -9.96
C ASN A 67 5.85 -7.86 -8.45
N ALA A 68 6.16 -6.73 -7.83
CA ALA A 68 6.47 -6.72 -6.40
C ALA A 68 5.25 -7.13 -5.57
N SER A 69 5.48 -7.89 -4.51
CA SER A 69 4.44 -8.21 -3.55
C SER A 69 4.16 -6.99 -2.68
N ILE A 70 2.89 -6.64 -2.56
CA ILE A 70 2.42 -5.58 -1.67
C ILE A 70 1.30 -6.09 -0.77
N VAL A 71 1.27 -7.41 -0.53
CA VAL A 71 0.32 -8.06 0.36
C VAL A 71 0.37 -7.36 1.72
N ARG A 72 -0.80 -6.95 2.24
CA ARG A 72 -0.97 -6.31 3.54
C ARG A 72 -0.13 -5.04 3.77
N MET A 73 0.32 -4.39 2.70
CA MET A 73 1.25 -3.26 2.81
C MET A 73 0.76 -2.17 3.78
N PHE A 74 -0.53 -1.87 3.78
CA PHE A 74 -1.14 -0.87 4.66
C PHE A 74 -2.20 -1.46 5.59
N ALA A 75 -2.19 -2.76 5.81
CA ALA A 75 -3.19 -3.39 6.67
C ALA A 75 -3.18 -2.74 8.06
N ASN A 76 -4.36 -2.50 8.61
CA ASN A 76 -4.55 -1.88 9.92
C ASN A 76 -4.00 -0.45 10.06
N CYS A 77 -3.81 0.26 8.96
CA CYS A 77 -3.49 1.69 8.96
C CYS A 77 -4.79 2.48 9.17
N THR A 78 -5.23 2.57 10.40
CA THR A 78 -6.57 3.07 10.75
C THR A 78 -6.74 4.59 10.59
N SER A 79 -5.66 5.34 10.39
CA SER A 79 -5.73 6.79 10.16
C SER A 79 -5.82 7.17 8.68
N LEU A 80 -5.79 6.22 7.76
CA LEU A 80 -5.97 6.50 6.34
C LEU A 80 -7.45 6.82 6.08
N THR A 81 -7.71 7.98 5.48
CA THR A 81 -9.07 8.48 5.25
C THR A 81 -9.33 8.87 3.79
N MET A 82 -8.31 8.78 2.91
CA MET A 82 -8.47 9.15 1.51
C MET A 82 -9.27 8.09 0.74
N ASP A 83 -9.57 8.40 -0.51
CA ASP A 83 -10.19 7.45 -1.45
C ASP A 83 -9.09 6.52 -2.00
N PRO A 84 -9.16 5.21 -1.76
CA PRO A 84 -8.14 4.28 -2.25
C PRO A 84 -8.33 3.90 -3.71
N THR A 85 -9.41 4.32 -4.37
CA THR A 85 -9.75 3.88 -5.73
C THR A 85 -8.62 4.12 -6.74
N PRO A 86 -7.97 5.31 -6.80
CA PRO A 86 -6.86 5.50 -7.74
C PRO A 86 -5.70 4.53 -7.52
N ILE A 87 -5.44 4.16 -6.28
CA ILE A 87 -4.37 3.20 -5.95
C ILE A 87 -4.71 1.83 -6.53
N MET A 88 -5.92 1.35 -6.27
CA MET A 88 -6.36 0.05 -6.75
C MET A 88 -6.46 0.01 -8.27
N ASP A 89 -6.90 1.10 -8.89
CA ASP A 89 -6.96 1.17 -10.34
C ASP A 89 -5.56 1.14 -10.96
N GLY A 90 -4.57 1.77 -10.33
CA GLY A 90 -3.18 1.68 -10.75
C GLY A 90 -2.65 0.24 -10.68
N LEU A 91 -2.97 -0.45 -9.59
CA LEU A 91 -2.60 -1.85 -9.40
C LEU A 91 -3.32 -2.77 -10.41
N ASN A 92 -4.59 -2.51 -10.68
CA ASN A 92 -5.36 -3.28 -11.65
C ASN A 92 -4.81 -3.14 -13.07
N ARG A 93 -4.30 -1.96 -13.43
CA ARG A 93 -3.60 -1.78 -14.71
C ARG A 93 -2.43 -2.73 -14.84
N ARG A 94 -1.68 -2.85 -13.76
CA ARG A 94 -0.55 -3.76 -13.71
C ARG A 94 -1.02 -5.20 -13.84
N GLU A 95 -2.05 -5.56 -13.11
CA GLU A 95 -2.59 -6.93 -13.11
C GLU A 95 -3.22 -7.30 -14.44
N SER A 96 -3.77 -6.37 -15.18
CA SER A 96 -4.32 -6.63 -16.52
C SER A 96 -3.24 -7.09 -17.50
N GLY A 97 -1.97 -6.91 -17.16
CA GLY A 97 -0.84 -7.45 -17.91
C GLY A 97 -0.51 -8.90 -17.58
N GLY A 98 -1.36 -9.60 -16.83
CA GLY A 98 -1.18 -11.01 -16.53
C GLY A 98 -0.70 -11.34 -15.12
N TYR A 99 -0.73 -10.38 -14.22
CA TYR A 99 -0.31 -10.60 -12.84
C TYR A 99 -1.41 -11.21 -12.00
N SER A 100 -0.99 -11.94 -10.96
CA SER A 100 -1.90 -12.51 -9.99
C SER A 100 -2.48 -11.43 -9.08
N ALA A 101 -3.79 -11.51 -8.80
CA ALA A 101 -4.44 -10.67 -7.81
C ALA A 101 -3.86 -10.84 -6.40
N HIS A 102 -3.07 -11.88 -6.18
CA HIS A 102 -2.43 -12.12 -4.89
C HIS A 102 -1.40 -11.07 -4.51
N ILE A 103 -0.90 -10.31 -5.48
CA ILE A 103 0.15 -9.31 -5.23
C ILE A 103 -0.30 -8.23 -4.25
N GLY A 104 -1.57 -7.79 -4.34
CA GLY A 104 -2.14 -6.77 -3.46
C GLY A 104 -3.09 -7.30 -2.41
N SER A 105 -3.13 -8.61 -2.17
CA SER A 105 -4.08 -9.23 -1.27
C SER A 105 -4.05 -8.58 0.11
N GLN A 106 -5.23 -8.20 0.61
CA GLN A 106 -5.40 -7.58 1.94
C GLN A 106 -4.60 -6.30 2.17
N MET A 107 -4.22 -5.60 1.10
CA MET A 107 -3.41 -4.39 1.19
C MET A 107 -3.98 -3.37 2.17
N PHE A 108 -5.30 -3.22 2.20
CA PHE A 108 -6.01 -2.27 3.06
C PHE A 108 -6.88 -2.95 4.12
N ALA A 109 -6.64 -4.22 4.44
CA ALA A 109 -7.43 -4.91 5.45
C ALA A 109 -7.37 -4.15 6.77
N GLY A 110 -8.52 -3.94 7.41
CA GLY A 110 -8.60 -3.22 8.67
C GLY A 110 -8.47 -1.70 8.59
N CYS A 111 -8.32 -1.13 7.41
CA CYS A 111 -8.26 0.33 7.21
C CYS A 111 -9.68 0.92 7.19
N VAL A 112 -10.38 0.79 8.30
CA VAL A 112 -11.83 1.02 8.38
C VAL A 112 -12.28 2.46 8.15
N ASN A 113 -11.35 3.42 8.17
CA ASN A 113 -11.67 4.83 7.96
C ASN A 113 -11.44 5.31 6.51
N LEU A 114 -11.00 4.43 5.62
CA LEU A 114 -10.90 4.76 4.20
C LEU A 114 -12.28 5.07 3.62
N GLN A 115 -12.32 6.00 2.66
CA GLN A 115 -13.54 6.24 1.90
C GLN A 115 -13.95 4.95 1.20
N HIS A 116 -15.24 4.67 1.15
CA HIS A 116 -15.82 3.47 0.51
C HIS A 116 -15.40 2.14 1.15
N TYR A 117 -14.81 2.15 2.35
CA TYR A 117 -14.33 0.91 2.97
C TYR A 117 -15.41 -0.16 3.04
N SER A 118 -16.58 0.15 3.58
CA SER A 118 -17.64 -0.84 3.75
C SER A 118 -18.15 -1.40 2.42
N GLU A 119 -18.15 -0.57 1.37
CA GLU A 119 -18.54 -0.97 0.03
C GLU A 119 -17.49 -1.91 -0.58
N TYR A 120 -16.22 -1.51 -0.51
CA TYR A 120 -15.13 -2.25 -1.16
C TYR A 120 -14.76 -3.52 -0.40
N ALA A 121 -14.95 -3.57 0.91
CA ALA A 121 -14.68 -4.75 1.72
C ALA A 121 -15.77 -5.82 1.61
N SER A 122 -16.84 -5.55 0.88
CA SER A 122 -17.89 -6.55 0.62
C SER A 122 -17.35 -7.67 -0.26
N PRO A 123 -17.72 -8.95 0.01
CA PRO A 123 -17.28 -10.07 -0.81
C PRO A 123 -17.66 -9.97 -2.29
N THR A 124 -18.68 -9.17 -2.63
CA THR A 124 -19.13 -8.97 -4.01
C THR A 124 -18.44 -7.82 -4.72
N SER A 125 -17.61 -7.05 -4.02
CA SER A 125 -16.89 -5.94 -4.61
C SER A 125 -15.79 -6.41 -5.53
N VAL A 126 -15.56 -5.67 -6.63
CA VAL A 126 -14.43 -5.93 -7.54
C VAL A 126 -13.09 -5.68 -6.86
N TYR A 127 -13.10 -4.95 -5.76
CA TYR A 127 -11.90 -4.62 -4.98
C TYR A 127 -11.75 -5.47 -3.72
N SER A 128 -12.62 -6.46 -3.50
CA SER A 128 -12.69 -7.21 -2.24
C SER A 128 -11.35 -7.78 -1.80
N SER A 129 -10.54 -8.28 -2.73
CA SER A 129 -9.27 -8.91 -2.40
C SER A 129 -8.26 -7.97 -1.74
N TYR A 130 -8.43 -6.65 -1.92
CA TYR A 130 -7.56 -5.66 -1.26
C TYR A 130 -7.96 -5.40 0.19
N PHE A 131 -9.11 -5.88 0.62
CA PHE A 131 -9.70 -5.56 1.94
C PHE A 131 -9.96 -6.79 2.82
N ILE A 132 -10.21 -7.94 2.22
CA ILE A 132 -10.58 -9.15 2.97
C ILE A 132 -9.85 -10.44 2.41
#